data_1487afbc4e3f1adb74c552c5ca6e91dc
#
_entry.id   1487afbc4e3f1adb74c552c5ca6e91dc
#
_cell.length_a   1.000
_cell.length_b   1.000
_cell.length_c   1.000
_cell.angle_alpha   90.00
_cell.angle_beta   90.00
_cell.angle_gamma   90.00
#
_symmetry.space_group_name_H-M   'P 1'
#
loop_
_entity.id
_entity.type
_entity.pdbx_description
1 polymer ?
#
loop_
_entity_poly.entity_id
_entity_poly.type
_entity_poly.pdbx_seq_one_letter_code
_entity_poly.pdbx_strand_id
1 'polypeptide(L)'
;MSYEALLPLSLHEGLKAFRPAEQQYDALLKISQFPEGRILVARLDQLIVGYVTILYPDPLERWSEAKMEELIELGAIEVISDVRGAGVGKALVRQAMSDDAMEDFIVITTEYYWHWDLKNTGLTVWDYRKMMEKMMNAGGLIEYTTDDPEIASHPANCLMARIGSRVSQQSIDAFDRIRFYNRYHNS
;
A
#
# COMPACT_ATOMS: atom_id res chain seq x y z
N MET A 1 7.54 12.69 1.02
CA MET A 1 7.90 13.73 2.02
C MET A 1 9.17 13.31 2.70
N SER A 2 10.15 14.22 2.89
CA SER A 2 11.42 13.90 3.56
C SER A 2 11.26 13.87 5.09
N TYR A 3 12.29 13.33 5.76
CA TYR A 3 12.37 13.31 7.23
C TYR A 3 12.22 14.71 7.83
N GLU A 4 12.98 15.68 7.31
CA GLU A 4 12.98 17.07 7.81
C GLU A 4 11.62 17.75 7.59
N ALA A 5 10.92 17.39 6.52
CA ALA A 5 9.59 17.92 6.23
C ALA A 5 8.50 17.32 7.13
N LEU A 6 8.73 16.11 7.66
CA LEU A 6 7.80 15.46 8.61
C LEU A 6 7.97 15.99 10.05
N LEU A 7 9.18 16.36 10.46
CA LEU A 7 9.48 16.74 11.85
C LEU A 7 8.58 17.83 12.44
N PRO A 8 8.19 18.90 11.71
CA PRO A 8 7.30 19.93 12.27
C PRO A 8 5.83 19.52 12.32
N LEU A 9 5.48 18.35 11.78
CA LEU A 9 4.11 17.86 11.71
C LEU A 9 3.77 16.98 12.89
N SER A 10 2.50 16.86 13.22
CA SER A 10 1.97 15.90 14.18
C SER A 10 0.99 14.96 13.49
N LEU A 11 0.84 13.76 14.04
CA LEU A 11 -0.10 12.77 13.53
C LEU A 11 -1.41 12.85 14.34
N HIS A 12 -2.54 12.89 13.64
CA HIS A 12 -3.86 12.87 14.29
C HIS A 12 -4.05 11.56 15.07
N GLU A 13 -4.56 11.64 16.30
CA GLU A 13 -4.76 10.49 17.19
C GLU A 13 -5.68 9.39 16.62
N GLY A 14 -6.52 9.73 15.65
CA GLY A 14 -7.38 8.81 14.91
C GLY A 14 -6.64 7.92 13.90
N LEU A 15 -5.38 8.21 13.57
CA LEU A 15 -4.54 7.40 12.70
C LEU A 15 -3.85 6.30 13.51
N LYS A 16 -4.57 5.26 13.84
CA LYS A 16 -4.16 4.18 14.74
C LYS A 16 -4.58 2.78 14.28
N ALA A 17 -4.91 2.60 13.00
CA ALA A 17 -5.37 1.33 12.47
C ALA A 17 -4.30 0.23 12.57
N PHE A 18 -3.02 0.57 12.38
CA PHE A 18 -1.91 -0.39 12.40
C PHE A 18 -1.21 -0.45 13.75
N ARG A 19 -1.12 0.69 14.44
CA ARG A 19 -0.47 0.85 15.76
C ARG A 19 -0.90 2.17 16.39
N PRO A 20 -0.65 2.41 17.71
CA PRO A 20 -0.91 3.71 18.32
C PRO A 20 -0.28 4.86 17.52
N ALA A 21 -0.96 6.02 17.46
CA ALA A 21 -0.58 7.13 16.57
C ALA A 21 0.87 7.61 16.80
N GLU A 22 1.34 7.65 18.03
CA GLU A 22 2.73 8.03 18.34
C GLU A 22 3.73 7.06 17.72
N GLN A 23 3.52 5.75 17.86
CA GLN A 23 4.36 4.72 17.25
C GLN A 23 4.25 4.73 15.72
N GLN A 24 3.08 5.08 15.19
CA GLN A 24 2.90 5.22 13.75
C GLN A 24 3.67 6.41 13.20
N TYR A 25 3.70 7.52 13.93
CA TYR A 25 4.51 8.68 13.56
C TYR A 25 6.01 8.35 13.51
N ASP A 26 6.52 7.64 14.54
CA ASP A 26 7.91 7.16 14.54
C ASP A 26 8.21 6.23 13.35
N ALA A 27 7.25 5.38 12.98
CA ALA A 27 7.38 4.53 11.80
C ALA A 27 7.45 5.35 10.50
N LEU A 28 6.64 6.39 10.36
CA LEU A 28 6.70 7.29 9.20
C LEU A 28 8.06 7.99 9.12
N LEU A 29 8.57 8.50 10.23
CA LEU A 29 9.90 9.11 10.30
C LEU A 29 10.99 8.13 9.87
N LYS A 30 10.92 6.87 10.31
CA LYS A 30 11.87 5.83 9.94
C LYS A 30 11.79 5.49 8.45
N ILE A 31 10.60 5.29 7.90
CA ILE A 31 10.40 4.98 6.48
C ILE A 31 10.92 6.11 5.58
N SER A 32 10.75 7.36 6.00
CA SER A 32 11.22 8.52 5.21
C SER A 32 12.74 8.58 5.05
N GLN A 33 13.48 7.80 5.84
CA GLN A 33 14.95 7.71 5.77
C GLN A 33 15.43 6.55 4.89
N PHE A 34 14.55 5.65 4.46
CA PHE A 34 14.92 4.59 3.53
C PHE A 34 15.12 5.16 2.12
N PRO A 35 16.13 4.69 1.37
CA PRO A 35 16.35 5.15 -0.01
C PRO A 35 15.12 4.98 -0.91
N GLU A 36 14.42 3.86 -0.78
CA GLU A 36 13.20 3.52 -1.50
C GLU A 36 11.94 4.13 -0.87
N GLY A 37 12.03 4.52 0.42
CA GLY A 37 10.88 4.94 1.22
C GLY A 37 10.22 6.21 0.67
N ARG A 38 8.90 6.15 0.49
CA ARG A 38 8.10 7.30 0.10
C ARG A 38 6.92 7.45 1.03
N ILE A 39 6.69 8.68 1.46
CA ILE A 39 5.55 9.03 2.30
C ILE A 39 4.83 10.21 1.67
N LEU A 40 3.52 10.06 1.47
CA LEU A 40 2.64 11.15 1.14
C LEU A 40 1.67 11.36 2.29
N VAL A 41 1.34 12.60 2.57
CA VAL A 41 0.42 12.95 3.65
C VAL A 41 -0.68 13.89 3.16
N ALA A 42 -1.88 13.70 3.69
CA ALA A 42 -2.92 14.70 3.71
C ALA A 42 -2.87 15.40 5.07
N ARG A 43 -2.90 16.72 5.07
CA ARG A 43 -2.77 17.50 6.31
C ARG A 43 -3.74 18.67 6.37
N LEU A 44 -4.08 19.05 7.58
CA LEU A 44 -4.72 20.30 7.94
C LEU A 44 -3.69 21.09 8.74
N ASP A 45 -3.16 22.16 8.18
CA ASP A 45 -2.02 22.91 8.73
C ASP A 45 -0.82 21.99 9.03
N GLN A 46 -0.48 21.79 10.30
CA GLN A 46 0.61 20.90 10.74
C GLN A 46 0.13 19.52 11.21
N LEU A 47 -1.18 19.24 11.13
CA LEU A 47 -1.75 17.97 11.56
C LEU A 47 -1.95 17.03 10.37
N ILE A 48 -1.29 15.89 10.39
CA ILE A 48 -1.47 14.82 9.40
C ILE A 48 -2.81 14.12 9.70
N VAL A 49 -3.70 14.11 8.72
CA VAL A 49 -5.04 13.51 8.79
C VAL A 49 -5.20 12.30 7.87
N GLY A 50 -4.19 12.01 7.08
CA GLY A 50 -4.10 10.82 6.25
C GLY A 50 -2.68 10.65 5.71
N TYR A 51 -2.31 9.43 5.38
CA TYR A 51 -1.00 9.12 4.81
C TYR A 51 -1.05 7.86 3.95
N VAL A 52 -0.05 7.74 3.09
CA VAL A 52 0.30 6.50 2.39
C VAL A 52 1.81 6.29 2.49
N THR A 53 2.22 5.04 2.68
CA THR A 53 3.62 4.63 2.70
C THR A 53 3.93 3.71 1.54
N ILE A 54 5.10 3.91 0.91
CA ILE A 54 5.64 3.03 -0.11
C ILE A 54 7.07 2.67 0.31
N LEU A 55 7.38 1.38 0.34
CA LEU A 55 8.67 0.82 0.72
C LEU A 55 8.81 -0.59 0.13
N TYR A 56 9.95 -1.24 0.31
CA TYR A 56 10.07 -2.65 -0.04
C TYR A 56 9.15 -3.52 0.82
N PRO A 57 8.61 -4.63 0.26
CA PRO A 57 7.87 -5.62 1.04
C PRO A 57 8.67 -6.15 2.22
N ASP A 58 7.98 -6.62 3.27
CA ASP A 58 8.63 -7.24 4.42
C ASP A 58 9.55 -8.39 3.95
N PRO A 59 10.80 -8.48 4.44
CA PRO A 59 11.73 -9.53 4.07
C PRO A 59 11.23 -10.97 4.30
N LEU A 60 10.25 -11.14 5.19
CA LEU A 60 9.64 -12.45 5.49
C LEU A 60 8.50 -12.82 4.55
N GLU A 61 8.04 -11.88 3.74
CA GLU A 61 6.97 -12.14 2.80
C GLU A 61 7.48 -12.69 1.48
N ARG A 62 6.64 -13.48 0.80
CA ARG A 62 6.86 -14.04 -0.53
C ARG A 62 7.38 -12.99 -1.53
N TRP A 63 6.85 -11.79 -1.45
CA TRP A 63 7.13 -10.70 -2.40
C TRP A 63 8.59 -10.21 -2.35
N SER A 64 9.30 -10.48 -1.26
CA SER A 64 10.73 -10.17 -1.10
C SER A 64 11.68 -11.28 -1.56
N GLU A 65 11.17 -12.48 -1.84
CA GLU A 65 12.03 -13.64 -2.13
C GLU A 65 12.85 -13.51 -3.43
N ALA A 66 12.27 -12.86 -4.44
CA ALA A 66 12.97 -12.63 -5.71
C ALA A 66 14.02 -11.49 -5.62
N LYS A 67 14.09 -10.77 -4.49
CA LYS A 67 15.00 -9.64 -4.26
C LYS A 67 14.98 -8.63 -5.39
N MET A 68 13.79 -8.33 -5.89
CA MET A 68 13.58 -7.40 -7.00
C MET A 68 13.67 -5.97 -6.49
N GLU A 69 14.63 -5.20 -7.01
CA GLU A 69 14.75 -3.77 -6.69
C GLU A 69 13.57 -2.95 -7.28
N GLU A 70 12.96 -3.43 -8.36
CA GLU A 70 11.84 -2.78 -9.05
C GLU A 70 10.47 -3.13 -8.45
N LEU A 71 10.39 -3.98 -7.41
CA LEU A 71 9.14 -4.30 -6.75
C LEU A 71 9.07 -3.62 -5.41
N ILE A 72 8.10 -2.71 -5.26
CA ILE A 72 7.83 -1.97 -4.05
C ILE A 72 6.37 -2.16 -3.62
N GLU A 73 6.08 -1.93 -2.36
CA GLU A 73 4.77 -2.12 -1.78
C GLU A 73 4.17 -0.79 -1.29
N LEU A 74 2.91 -0.53 -1.64
CA LEU A 74 2.07 0.38 -0.91
C LEU A 74 1.67 -0.35 0.38
N GLY A 75 2.46 -0.13 1.45
CA GLY A 75 2.39 -0.92 2.67
C GLY A 75 1.30 -0.48 3.64
N ALA A 76 0.95 0.79 3.64
CA ALA A 76 -0.10 1.32 4.49
C ALA A 76 -0.76 2.55 3.86
N ILE A 77 -2.07 2.64 4.01
CA ILE A 77 -2.85 3.84 3.76
C ILE A 77 -3.89 3.99 4.87
N GLU A 78 -3.97 5.17 5.43
CA GLU A 78 -4.93 5.48 6.48
C GLU A 78 -5.42 6.93 6.36
N VAL A 79 -6.70 7.14 6.63
CA VAL A 79 -7.35 8.46 6.64
C VAL A 79 -8.27 8.50 7.85
N ILE A 80 -8.28 9.60 8.60
CA ILE A 80 -9.18 9.76 9.75
C ILE A 80 -10.65 9.69 9.32
N SER A 81 -11.50 9.24 10.24
CA SER A 81 -12.95 9.08 9.98
C SER A 81 -13.63 10.37 9.52
N ASP A 82 -13.23 11.51 10.09
CA ASP A 82 -13.88 12.80 9.85
C ASP A 82 -13.74 13.32 8.41
N VAL A 83 -12.70 12.85 7.69
CA VAL A 83 -12.49 13.21 6.27
C VAL A 83 -12.70 12.02 5.33
N ARG A 84 -13.15 10.88 5.82
CA ARG A 84 -13.57 9.74 4.99
C ARG A 84 -14.78 10.16 4.13
N GLY A 85 -14.80 9.68 2.89
CA GLY A 85 -15.82 10.07 1.93
C GLY A 85 -15.54 11.35 1.15
N ALA A 86 -14.58 12.17 1.58
CA ALA A 86 -14.13 13.36 0.84
C ALA A 86 -13.15 13.03 -0.30
N GLY A 87 -12.83 11.76 -0.54
CA GLY A 87 -11.93 11.32 -1.61
C GLY A 87 -10.43 11.44 -1.27
N VAL A 88 -10.09 11.69 -0.01
CA VAL A 88 -8.69 11.88 0.43
C VAL A 88 -7.84 10.64 0.14
N GLY A 89 -8.33 9.43 0.43
CA GLY A 89 -7.61 8.19 0.15
C GLY A 89 -7.31 8.02 -1.34
N LYS A 90 -8.30 8.25 -2.21
CA LYS A 90 -8.12 8.23 -3.67
C LYS A 90 -7.10 9.26 -4.14
N ALA A 91 -7.13 10.46 -3.58
CA ALA A 91 -6.20 11.53 -3.92
C ALA A 91 -4.76 11.15 -3.51
N LEU A 92 -4.58 10.56 -2.33
CA LEU A 92 -3.28 10.08 -1.85
C LEU A 92 -2.71 9.01 -2.78
N VAL A 93 -3.48 7.98 -3.14
CA VAL A 93 -3.02 6.90 -4.03
C VAL A 93 -2.72 7.46 -5.43
N ARG A 94 -3.60 8.30 -5.97
CA ARG A 94 -3.38 8.94 -7.28
C ARG A 94 -2.11 9.77 -7.28
N GLN A 95 -1.91 10.59 -6.26
CA GLN A 95 -0.71 11.45 -6.15
C GLN A 95 0.55 10.62 -5.99
N ALA A 96 0.51 9.54 -5.21
CA ALA A 96 1.63 8.63 -5.05
C ALA A 96 2.06 8.00 -6.38
N MET A 97 1.09 7.58 -7.19
CA MET A 97 1.34 6.93 -8.49
C MET A 97 1.62 7.93 -9.63
N SER A 98 1.42 9.23 -9.42
CA SER A 98 1.69 10.26 -10.43
C SER A 98 3.17 10.67 -10.52
N ASP A 99 4.00 10.25 -9.59
CA ASP A 99 5.45 10.45 -9.66
C ASP A 99 6.02 9.64 -10.82
N ASP A 100 6.74 10.31 -11.73
CA ASP A 100 7.37 9.65 -12.88
C ASP A 100 8.29 8.49 -12.50
N ALA A 101 8.92 8.56 -11.33
CA ALA A 101 9.72 7.45 -10.80
C ALA A 101 8.91 6.15 -10.63
N MET A 102 7.59 6.22 -10.45
CA MET A 102 6.74 5.02 -10.34
C MET A 102 6.65 4.24 -11.65
N GLU A 103 7.05 4.82 -12.76
CA GLU A 103 7.11 4.11 -14.04
C GLU A 103 8.26 3.09 -14.11
N ASP A 104 9.20 3.14 -13.18
CA ASP A 104 10.29 2.16 -13.05
C ASP A 104 9.96 0.98 -12.14
N PHE A 105 8.78 1.00 -11.47
CA PHE A 105 8.44 0.04 -10.43
C PHE A 105 7.18 -0.77 -10.75
N ILE A 106 7.18 -2.00 -10.25
CA ILE A 106 5.96 -2.76 -9.96
C ILE A 106 5.55 -2.37 -8.54
N VAL A 107 4.42 -1.69 -8.42
CA VAL A 107 3.86 -1.31 -7.12
C VAL A 107 2.77 -2.30 -6.76
N ILE A 108 2.94 -3.02 -5.66
CA ILE A 108 1.93 -3.96 -5.16
C ILE A 108 1.25 -3.42 -3.90
N THR A 109 0.07 -3.94 -3.61
CA THR A 109 -0.55 -3.89 -2.28
C THR A 109 -1.26 -5.22 -2.04
N THR A 110 -1.17 -5.70 -0.80
CA THR A 110 -1.88 -6.88 -0.33
C THR A 110 -2.94 -6.45 0.66
N GLU A 111 -4.16 -6.90 0.45
CA GLU A 111 -5.30 -6.53 1.27
C GLU A 111 -5.92 -7.75 1.93
N TYR A 112 -6.09 -7.69 3.23
CA TYR A 112 -6.66 -8.74 4.06
C TYR A 112 -7.85 -8.20 4.83
N TYR A 113 -9.02 -8.83 4.70
CA TYR A 113 -10.28 -8.35 5.29
C TYR A 113 -10.21 -8.21 6.82
N TRP A 114 -9.38 -8.99 7.51
CA TRP A 114 -9.21 -8.89 8.97
C TRP A 114 -8.49 -7.64 9.44
N HIS A 115 -7.85 -6.88 8.56
CA HIS A 115 -7.26 -5.58 8.85
C HIS A 115 -8.22 -4.42 8.65
N TRP A 116 -9.40 -4.68 8.10
CA TRP A 116 -10.34 -3.62 7.74
C TRP A 116 -11.20 -3.18 8.92
N ASP A 117 -11.46 -1.88 9.00
CA ASP A 117 -12.27 -1.27 10.06
C ASP A 117 -13.78 -1.42 9.79
N LEU A 118 -14.23 -2.66 9.72
CA LEU A 118 -15.64 -2.97 9.44
C LEU A 118 -16.56 -2.49 10.57
N LYS A 119 -16.08 -2.56 11.82
CA LYS A 119 -16.88 -2.20 13.00
C LYS A 119 -17.25 -0.73 13.01
N ASN A 120 -16.29 0.17 12.76
CA ASN A 120 -16.52 1.61 12.81
C ASN A 120 -17.14 2.16 11.52
N THR A 121 -16.87 1.52 10.38
CA THR A 121 -17.47 1.93 9.10
C THR A 121 -18.91 1.44 8.92
N GLY A 122 -19.29 0.36 9.60
CA GLY A 122 -20.58 -0.31 9.40
C GLY A 122 -20.75 -0.97 8.04
N LEU A 123 -19.66 -1.05 7.25
CA LEU A 123 -19.68 -1.67 5.93
C LEU A 123 -19.61 -3.20 6.04
N THR A 124 -20.24 -3.87 5.09
CA THR A 124 -19.99 -5.29 4.88
C THR A 124 -18.56 -5.50 4.35
N VAL A 125 -18.01 -6.72 4.49
CA VAL A 125 -16.73 -7.07 3.92
C VAL A 125 -16.67 -6.75 2.41
N TRP A 126 -17.75 -7.02 1.69
CA TRP A 126 -17.82 -6.81 0.24
C TRP A 126 -17.93 -5.34 -0.15
N ASP A 127 -18.62 -4.53 0.63
CA ASP A 127 -18.69 -3.08 0.38
C ASP A 127 -17.35 -2.41 0.70
N TYR A 128 -16.69 -2.86 1.76
CA TYR A 128 -15.33 -2.39 2.08
C TYR A 128 -14.34 -2.77 0.98
N ARG A 129 -14.41 -4.02 0.47
CA ARG A 129 -13.61 -4.49 -0.65
C ARG A 129 -13.78 -3.60 -1.88
N LYS A 130 -15.02 -3.27 -2.25
CA LYS A 130 -15.32 -2.37 -3.38
C LYS A 130 -14.78 -0.96 -3.17
N MET A 131 -14.91 -0.44 -1.95
CA MET A 131 -14.39 0.88 -1.60
C MET A 131 -12.87 0.92 -1.75
N MET A 132 -12.17 -0.05 -1.19
CA MET A 132 -10.72 -0.18 -1.25
C MET A 132 -10.23 -0.35 -2.69
N GLU A 133 -10.89 -1.21 -3.46
CA GLU A 133 -10.56 -1.43 -4.87
C GLU A 133 -10.70 -0.14 -5.70
N LYS A 134 -11.78 0.62 -5.51
CA LYS A 134 -11.93 1.94 -6.16
C LYS A 134 -10.84 2.93 -5.76
N MET A 135 -10.39 2.88 -4.52
CA MET A 135 -9.31 3.72 -4.04
C MET A 135 -7.98 3.37 -4.72
N MET A 136 -7.64 2.08 -4.80
CA MET A 136 -6.42 1.60 -5.45
C MET A 136 -6.46 1.81 -6.97
N ASN A 137 -7.62 1.57 -7.60
CA ASN A 137 -7.82 1.84 -9.04
C ASN A 137 -7.58 3.31 -9.40
N ALA A 138 -7.82 4.24 -8.48
CA ALA A 138 -7.55 5.66 -8.70
C ALA A 138 -6.06 5.95 -8.98
N GLY A 139 -5.15 5.09 -8.50
CA GLY A 139 -3.72 5.13 -8.79
C GLY A 139 -3.28 4.14 -9.88
N GLY A 140 -4.22 3.44 -10.52
CA GLY A 140 -3.91 2.47 -11.57
C GLY A 140 -3.54 1.08 -11.08
N LEU A 141 -3.66 0.78 -9.77
CA LEU A 141 -3.51 -0.58 -9.27
C LEU A 141 -4.77 -1.37 -9.60
N ILE A 142 -4.60 -2.57 -10.14
CA ILE A 142 -5.69 -3.50 -10.48
C ILE A 142 -5.43 -4.85 -9.81
N GLU A 143 -6.48 -5.66 -9.69
CA GLU A 143 -6.37 -7.00 -9.09
C GLU A 143 -5.51 -7.93 -9.95
N TYR A 144 -4.61 -8.65 -9.28
CA TYR A 144 -3.80 -9.72 -9.86
C TYR A 144 -4.06 -11.03 -9.11
N THR A 145 -4.26 -12.10 -9.85
CA THR A 145 -4.41 -13.43 -9.25
C THR A 145 -3.08 -13.94 -8.70
N THR A 146 -3.13 -14.70 -7.62
CA THR A 146 -1.97 -15.34 -6.97
C THR A 146 -2.37 -16.64 -6.31
N ASP A 147 -1.42 -17.53 -6.11
CA ASP A 147 -1.57 -18.76 -5.31
C ASP A 147 -1.02 -18.58 -3.88
N ASP A 148 -0.79 -17.33 -3.45
CA ASP A 148 -0.41 -17.03 -2.07
C ASP A 148 -1.47 -17.58 -1.10
N PRO A 149 -1.09 -18.47 -0.16
CA PRO A 149 -2.07 -19.14 0.68
C PRO A 149 -2.82 -18.20 1.61
N GLU A 150 -2.21 -17.10 2.03
CA GLU A 150 -2.86 -16.12 2.92
C GLU A 150 -3.90 -15.31 2.15
N ILE A 151 -3.55 -14.85 0.95
CA ILE A 151 -4.50 -14.16 0.06
C ILE A 151 -5.63 -15.10 -0.37
N ALA A 152 -5.29 -16.32 -0.77
CA ALA A 152 -6.26 -17.34 -1.22
C ALA A 152 -7.16 -17.87 -0.10
N SER A 153 -6.84 -17.60 1.18
CA SER A 153 -7.62 -18.07 2.32
C SER A 153 -9.04 -17.49 2.40
N HIS A 154 -9.27 -16.33 1.77
CA HIS A 154 -10.59 -15.72 1.75
C HIS A 154 -10.79 -14.89 0.47
N PRO A 155 -11.95 -14.98 -0.20
CA PRO A 155 -12.19 -14.33 -1.49
C PRO A 155 -12.25 -12.79 -1.43
N ALA A 156 -12.37 -12.18 -0.25
CA ALA A 156 -12.27 -10.74 -0.09
C ALA A 156 -10.82 -10.24 -0.06
N ASN A 157 -9.86 -11.11 0.29
CA ASN A 157 -8.44 -10.78 0.20
C ASN A 157 -8.00 -10.61 -1.24
N CYS A 158 -7.01 -9.79 -1.51
CA CYS A 158 -6.49 -9.61 -2.85
C CYS A 158 -5.05 -9.11 -2.89
N LEU A 159 -4.41 -9.40 -4.00
CA LEU A 159 -3.22 -8.72 -4.48
C LEU A 159 -3.66 -7.72 -5.55
N MET A 160 -3.24 -6.48 -5.42
CA MET A 160 -3.38 -5.48 -6.46
C MET A 160 -2.00 -4.98 -6.87
N ALA A 161 -1.82 -4.67 -8.14
CA ALA A 161 -0.55 -4.18 -8.66
C ALA A 161 -0.74 -3.15 -9.78
N ARG A 162 0.28 -2.30 -9.93
CA ARG A 162 0.50 -1.42 -11.07
C ARG A 162 1.89 -1.68 -11.60
N ILE A 163 1.99 -1.96 -12.89
CA ILE A 163 3.27 -2.16 -13.57
C ILE A 163 3.61 -0.86 -14.30
N GLY A 164 4.72 -0.24 -13.91
CA GLY A 164 5.21 0.98 -14.56
C GLY A 164 5.65 0.73 -16.00
N SER A 165 5.56 1.74 -16.83
CA SER A 165 5.81 1.64 -18.28
C SER A 165 7.28 1.34 -18.65
N ARG A 166 8.21 1.60 -17.73
CA ARG A 166 9.65 1.34 -17.93
C ARG A 166 10.13 0.03 -17.28
N VAL A 167 9.24 -0.72 -16.63
CA VAL A 167 9.58 -2.02 -16.04
C VAL A 167 9.91 -3.01 -17.16
N SER A 168 11.04 -3.72 -17.01
CA SER A 168 11.49 -4.70 -18.00
C SER A 168 10.61 -5.94 -18.03
N GLN A 169 10.54 -6.61 -19.17
CA GLN A 169 9.84 -7.88 -19.30
C GLN A 169 10.41 -8.94 -18.35
N GLN A 170 11.72 -8.92 -18.11
CA GLN A 170 12.38 -9.82 -17.15
C GLN A 170 11.83 -9.64 -15.73
N SER A 171 11.62 -8.40 -15.30
CA SER A 171 11.05 -8.09 -13.97
C SER A 171 9.57 -8.50 -13.91
N ILE A 172 8.80 -8.29 -14.98
CA ILE A 172 7.41 -8.76 -15.07
C ILE A 172 7.34 -10.28 -14.96
N ASP A 173 8.19 -11.01 -15.68
CA ASP A 173 8.26 -12.47 -15.62
C ASP A 173 8.69 -12.96 -14.22
N ALA A 174 9.58 -12.24 -13.54
CA ALA A 174 9.96 -12.54 -12.17
C ALA A 174 8.79 -12.34 -11.19
N PHE A 175 8.03 -11.26 -11.36
CA PHE A 175 6.80 -11.01 -10.61
C PHE A 175 5.76 -12.11 -10.82
N ASP A 176 5.57 -12.54 -12.05
CA ASP A 176 4.65 -13.64 -12.37
C ASP A 176 5.06 -14.96 -11.72
N ARG A 177 6.37 -15.24 -11.63
CA ARG A 177 6.87 -16.44 -10.93
C ARG A 177 6.58 -16.41 -9.43
N ILE A 178 6.77 -15.27 -8.76
CA ILE A 178 6.48 -15.19 -7.31
C ILE A 178 4.98 -15.17 -7.01
N ARG A 179 4.14 -14.77 -7.95
CA ARG A 179 2.67 -14.88 -7.81
C ARG A 179 2.17 -16.32 -7.80
N PHE A 180 2.88 -17.24 -8.46
CA PHE A 180 2.43 -18.62 -8.71
C PHE A 180 3.50 -19.65 -8.38
N TYR A 181 3.90 -19.76 -7.13
CA TYR A 181 4.91 -20.70 -6.68
C TYR A 181 4.62 -22.15 -7.05
N ASN A 182 3.36 -22.58 -6.88
CA ASN A 182 2.98 -23.95 -7.12
C ASN A 182 3.09 -24.37 -8.60
N ARG A 183 3.05 -23.44 -9.52
CA ARG A 183 3.21 -23.74 -10.96
C ARG A 183 4.67 -23.99 -11.36
N TYR A 184 5.62 -23.39 -10.66
CA TYR A 184 7.02 -23.38 -11.06
C TYR A 184 7.91 -24.30 -10.19
N HIS A 185 7.42 -24.74 -9.05
CA HIS A 185 8.17 -25.63 -8.15
C HIS A 185 7.73 -27.11 -8.24
N ASN A 186 6.64 -27.41 -8.95
CA ASN A 186 6.12 -28.76 -9.18
C ASN A 186 6.38 -29.27 -10.61
N SER A 187 7.28 -28.64 -11.37
CA SER A 187 7.66 -29.03 -12.73
C SER A 187 9.07 -29.60 -12.76
#